data_70834070bba48daaa7d00f166290ec50
#
_entry.id   70834070bba48daaa7d00f166290ec50
#
_cell.length_a   1.000
_cell.length_b   1.000
_cell.length_c   1.000
_cell.angle_alpha   90.00
_cell.angle_beta   90.00
_cell.angle_gamma   90.00
#
_symmetry.space_group_name_H-M   'P 1'
#
loop_
_entity.id
_entity.type
_entity.pdbx_description
1 polymer ?
#
loop_
_entity_poly.entity_id
_entity_poly.type
_entity_poly.pdbx_seq_one_letter_code
_entity_poly.pdbx_strand_id
1 'polypeptide(L)'
;MKSKWILTAALALGTVALTVAQAEPVADSTVTIGRVKVALAESNWEKYPAPSLGIKVASGHGEIRSEAGLLVLRRPDGQVAAAVMLGATWGRSQLSISNSCTMQDGLYVHDFSGGQSQAMECVRAGGPFPTDMLVSQAMPRLKAALEPLSLKLPEVSYPVWLFMANRNASIVMVEGVVAADFVGLPNQTPLGKLPPNLQPMVAAWADTLGATSKQAVNSMSGELAMPTVAFGSSQSAP
;
A
#
# COMPACT_ATOMS: atom_id res chain seq x y z
N MET A 1 -10.77 -63.23 40.56
CA MET A 1 -9.67 -62.35 40.14
C MET A 1 -10.19 -61.41 39.07
N LYS A 2 -10.45 -60.12 39.38
CA LYS A 2 -10.98 -59.10 38.42
C LYS A 2 -9.88 -58.09 38.19
N SER A 3 -9.31 -58.12 36.99
CA SER A 3 -8.25 -57.19 36.55
C SER A 3 -8.93 -55.87 36.13
N LYS A 4 -8.55 -54.76 36.80
CA LYS A 4 -8.95 -53.41 36.44
C LYS A 4 -7.89 -52.82 35.49
N TRP A 5 -8.27 -52.54 34.24
CA TRP A 5 -7.48 -51.77 33.32
C TRP A 5 -7.75 -50.28 33.58
N ILE A 6 -6.71 -49.54 33.97
CA ILE A 6 -6.70 -48.08 34.08
C ILE A 6 -6.23 -47.54 32.74
N LEU A 7 -7.11 -46.93 31.97
CA LEU A 7 -6.75 -46.15 30.77
C LEU A 7 -6.26 -44.76 31.19
N THR A 8 -4.99 -44.51 31.06
CA THR A 8 -4.40 -43.17 31.24
C THR A 8 -4.51 -42.44 29.91
N ALA A 9 -5.45 -41.49 29.79
CA ALA A 9 -5.54 -40.59 28.65
C ALA A 9 -4.54 -39.47 28.83
N ALA A 10 -3.47 -39.46 28.00
CA ALA A 10 -2.53 -38.36 27.93
C ALA A 10 -3.15 -37.22 27.05
N LEU A 11 -3.53 -36.11 27.69
CA LEU A 11 -3.92 -34.88 27.00
C LEU A 11 -2.63 -34.25 26.46
N ALA A 12 -2.41 -34.36 25.15
CA ALA A 12 -1.40 -33.56 24.44
C ALA A 12 -1.97 -32.14 24.25
N LEU A 13 -1.54 -31.21 25.11
CA LEU A 13 -1.74 -29.78 24.91
C LEU A 13 -0.84 -29.34 23.76
N GLY A 14 -1.38 -29.25 22.56
CA GLY A 14 -0.74 -28.63 21.43
C GLY A 14 -0.64 -27.12 21.65
N THR A 15 0.54 -26.64 21.97
CA THR A 15 0.84 -25.19 21.95
C THR A 15 0.81 -24.72 20.50
N VAL A 16 -0.27 -24.04 20.12
CA VAL A 16 -0.33 -23.27 18.89
C VAL A 16 0.61 -22.08 19.07
N ALA A 17 1.81 -22.16 18.52
CA ALA A 17 2.70 -21.02 18.42
C ALA A 17 2.05 -20.00 17.49
N LEU A 18 1.51 -18.92 18.04
CA LEU A 18 1.13 -17.73 17.29
C LEU A 18 2.43 -17.13 16.73
N THR A 19 2.71 -17.38 15.46
CA THR A 19 3.78 -16.70 14.74
C THR A 19 3.37 -15.24 14.59
N VAL A 20 3.88 -14.39 15.47
CA VAL A 20 3.81 -12.93 15.30
C VAL A 20 4.63 -12.61 14.05
N ALA A 21 4.00 -11.96 13.08
CA ALA A 21 4.69 -11.51 11.88
C ALA A 21 5.79 -10.52 12.30
N GLN A 22 7.05 -10.91 12.10
CA GLN A 22 8.20 -10.09 12.44
C GLN A 22 8.46 -9.08 11.32
N ALA A 23 8.77 -7.84 11.73
CA ALA A 23 9.26 -6.81 10.83
C ALA A 23 10.66 -7.16 10.34
N GLU A 24 10.90 -6.96 9.06
CA GLU A 24 12.22 -6.98 8.47
C GLU A 24 12.66 -5.54 8.21
N PRO A 25 13.73 -5.03 8.84
CA PRO A 25 14.28 -3.73 8.50
C PRO A 25 14.70 -3.72 7.02
N VAL A 26 14.36 -2.64 6.31
CA VAL A 26 14.77 -2.48 4.92
C VAL A 26 16.21 -1.99 4.90
N ALA A 27 17.13 -2.89 4.55
CA ALA A 27 18.51 -2.54 4.30
C ALA A 27 18.63 -1.84 2.94
N ASP A 28 19.62 -0.95 2.79
CA ASP A 28 19.98 -0.29 1.52
C ASP A 28 18.86 0.50 0.84
N SER A 29 17.84 0.96 1.60
CA SER A 29 16.70 1.72 1.07
C SER A 29 16.03 1.05 -0.14
N THR A 30 16.08 -0.28 -0.20
CA THR A 30 15.51 -1.05 -1.31
C THR A 30 14.81 -2.31 -0.80
N VAL A 31 13.62 -2.59 -1.31
CA VAL A 31 12.86 -3.80 -0.98
C VAL A 31 12.33 -4.46 -2.25
N THR A 32 12.28 -5.79 -2.27
CA THR A 32 11.66 -6.52 -3.39
C THR A 32 10.28 -7.02 -2.97
N ILE A 33 9.27 -6.76 -3.82
CA ILE A 33 7.90 -7.24 -3.68
C ILE A 33 7.52 -7.88 -5.02
N GLY A 34 7.41 -9.19 -5.02
CA GLY A 34 7.31 -9.95 -6.27
C GLY A 34 8.55 -9.75 -7.12
N ARG A 35 8.34 -9.21 -8.32
CA ARG A 35 9.45 -8.85 -9.23
C ARG A 35 9.79 -7.36 -9.22
N VAL A 36 9.06 -6.58 -8.44
CA VAL A 36 9.31 -5.14 -8.33
C VAL A 36 10.37 -4.88 -7.29
N LYS A 37 11.42 -4.20 -7.70
CA LYS A 37 12.42 -3.62 -6.82
C LYS A 37 11.98 -2.20 -6.47
N VAL A 38 11.63 -1.97 -5.22
CA VAL A 38 11.15 -0.68 -4.73
C VAL A 38 12.29 0.05 -4.07
N ALA A 39 12.67 1.19 -4.62
CA ALA A 39 13.60 2.11 -3.98
C ALA A 39 12.83 3.08 -3.09
N LEU A 40 13.24 3.21 -1.84
CA LEU A 40 12.61 4.02 -0.80
C LEU A 40 13.48 5.23 -0.53
N ALA A 41 12.88 6.42 -0.52
CA ALA A 41 13.64 7.67 -0.36
C ALA A 41 14.07 7.91 1.10
N GLU A 42 13.25 7.46 2.06
CA GLU A 42 13.54 7.59 3.49
C GLU A 42 14.23 6.34 4.04
N SER A 43 15.02 6.52 5.08
CA SER A 43 15.47 5.45 5.97
C SER A 43 14.33 5.07 6.95
N ASN A 44 14.49 3.98 7.69
CA ASN A 44 13.56 3.49 8.72
C ASN A 44 12.25 2.89 8.19
N TRP A 45 12.25 2.42 6.96
CA TRP A 45 11.20 1.54 6.48
C TRP A 45 11.38 0.13 7.05
N GLU A 46 10.26 -0.46 7.42
CA GLU A 46 10.12 -1.85 7.81
C GLU A 46 9.22 -2.56 6.82
N LYS A 47 9.59 -3.78 6.42
CA LYS A 47 8.77 -4.64 5.59
C LYS A 47 8.09 -5.70 6.44
N TYR A 48 6.80 -5.85 6.24
CA TYR A 48 6.01 -6.94 6.80
C TYR A 48 5.41 -7.80 5.70
N PRO A 49 5.19 -9.09 5.94
CA PRO A 49 4.43 -9.92 5.02
C PRO A 49 3.00 -9.38 4.89
N ALA A 50 2.47 -9.43 3.68
CA ALA A 50 1.07 -9.08 3.41
C ALA A 50 0.37 -10.21 2.66
N PRO A 51 -0.95 -10.36 2.81
CA PRO A 51 -1.72 -11.34 2.05
C PRO A 51 -1.56 -11.11 0.55
N SER A 52 -1.40 -12.17 -0.22
CA SER A 52 -1.40 -12.07 -1.67
C SER A 52 -2.72 -11.48 -2.16
N LEU A 53 -2.65 -10.63 -3.18
CA LEU A 53 -3.82 -9.95 -3.72
C LEU A 53 -4.38 -10.69 -4.93
N GLY A 54 -5.66 -11.01 -4.87
CA GLY A 54 -6.42 -11.48 -6.02
C GLY A 54 -6.99 -10.32 -6.81
N ILE A 55 -6.64 -10.22 -8.09
CA ILE A 55 -7.22 -9.24 -9.00
C ILE A 55 -8.13 -9.98 -9.97
N LYS A 56 -9.44 -9.77 -9.84
CA LYS A 56 -10.41 -10.37 -10.76
C LYS A 56 -10.26 -9.76 -12.14
N VAL A 57 -10.13 -10.61 -13.16
CA VAL A 57 -10.06 -10.18 -14.54
C VAL A 57 -11.48 -10.01 -15.09
N ALA A 58 -11.74 -8.91 -15.79
CA ALA A 58 -13.08 -8.56 -16.29
C ALA A 58 -13.69 -9.61 -17.25
N SER A 59 -12.87 -10.46 -17.86
CA SER A 59 -13.32 -11.54 -18.74
C SER A 59 -13.98 -12.73 -18.03
N GLY A 60 -14.11 -12.70 -16.69
CA GLY A 60 -14.75 -13.77 -15.91
C GLY A 60 -13.95 -15.07 -15.78
N HIS A 61 -12.78 -15.16 -16.36
CA HIS A 61 -12.01 -16.39 -16.48
C HIS A 61 -10.70 -16.38 -15.69
N GLY A 62 -10.72 -15.90 -14.45
CA GLY A 62 -9.57 -16.06 -13.58
C GLY A 62 -9.28 -14.90 -12.66
N GLU A 63 -8.38 -15.16 -11.75
CA GLU A 63 -7.83 -14.24 -10.79
C GLU A 63 -6.33 -14.16 -11.03
N ILE A 64 -5.81 -12.94 -11.17
CA ILE A 64 -4.37 -12.72 -11.18
C ILE A 64 -3.92 -12.54 -9.73
N ARG A 65 -3.06 -13.42 -9.28
CA ARG A 65 -2.44 -13.29 -7.96
C ARG A 65 -1.22 -12.40 -8.05
N SER A 66 -1.18 -11.39 -7.20
CA SER A 66 -0.01 -10.54 -7.02
C SER A 66 0.67 -10.86 -5.69
N GLU A 67 1.98 -10.84 -5.68
CA GLU A 67 2.72 -10.77 -4.43
C GLU A 67 2.49 -9.40 -3.81
N ALA A 68 2.49 -9.36 -2.47
CA ALA A 68 2.25 -8.13 -1.74
C ALA A 68 3.18 -8.02 -0.53
N GLY A 69 3.43 -6.77 -0.14
CA GLY A 69 4.16 -6.43 1.06
C GLY A 69 3.56 -5.20 1.71
N LEU A 70 3.59 -5.16 3.02
CA LEU A 70 3.27 -3.97 3.80
C LEU A 70 4.58 -3.28 4.17
N LEU A 71 4.71 -2.02 3.79
CA LEU A 71 5.81 -1.14 4.14
C LEU A 71 5.36 -0.17 5.21
N VAL A 72 6.09 -0.07 6.30
CA VAL A 72 5.79 0.83 7.41
C VAL A 72 6.99 1.74 7.64
N LEU A 73 6.77 3.04 7.49
CA LEU A 73 7.78 4.05 7.84
C LEU A 73 7.66 4.41 9.30
N ARG A 74 8.75 4.30 10.04
CA ARG A 74 8.83 4.70 11.44
C ARG A 74 9.49 6.06 11.61
N ARG A 75 8.97 6.83 12.54
CA ARG A 75 9.65 8.01 13.07
C ARG A 75 10.76 7.61 14.03
N PRO A 76 11.69 8.53 14.37
CA PRO A 76 12.71 8.28 15.39
C PRO A 76 12.14 7.92 16.77
N ASP A 77 10.93 8.38 17.09
CA ASP A 77 10.21 8.06 18.35
C ASP A 77 9.45 6.70 18.29
N GLY A 78 9.57 5.97 17.18
CA GLY A 78 8.93 4.66 16.95
C GLY A 78 7.48 4.74 16.46
N GLN A 79 6.88 5.92 16.36
CA GLN A 79 5.52 6.07 15.84
C GLN A 79 5.47 5.79 14.33
N VAL A 80 4.32 5.32 13.85
CA VAL A 80 4.09 5.10 12.42
C VAL A 80 3.89 6.44 11.71
N ALA A 81 4.75 6.76 10.75
CA ALA A 81 4.64 7.92 9.87
C ALA A 81 3.83 7.61 8.61
N ALA A 82 4.01 6.40 8.06
CA ALA A 82 3.24 5.93 6.91
C ALA A 82 3.08 4.41 6.98
N ALA A 83 1.98 3.92 6.43
CA ALA A 83 1.76 2.50 6.17
C ALA A 83 1.27 2.33 4.73
N VAL A 84 2.01 1.55 3.95
CA VAL A 84 1.78 1.39 2.52
C VAL A 84 1.75 -0.08 2.17
N MET A 85 0.59 -0.57 1.74
CA MET A 85 0.45 -1.88 1.16
C MET A 85 0.72 -1.77 -0.33
N LEU A 86 1.73 -2.49 -0.79
CA LEU A 86 2.13 -2.55 -2.18
C LEU A 86 1.93 -3.96 -2.72
N GLY A 87 1.21 -4.08 -3.83
CA GLY A 87 1.04 -5.30 -4.58
C GLY A 87 1.63 -5.18 -5.97
N ALA A 88 2.33 -6.21 -6.40
CA ALA A 88 2.92 -6.25 -7.73
C ALA A 88 2.77 -7.62 -8.38
N THR A 89 2.49 -7.63 -9.68
CA THR A 89 2.50 -8.85 -10.47
C THR A 89 3.03 -8.58 -11.88
N TRP A 90 3.62 -9.60 -12.46
CA TRP A 90 3.99 -9.66 -13.85
C TRP A 90 3.16 -10.74 -14.54
N GLY A 91 2.19 -10.32 -15.31
CA GLY A 91 1.35 -11.24 -16.08
C GLY A 91 1.96 -11.57 -17.44
N ARG A 92 1.47 -12.67 -18.00
CA ARG A 92 1.70 -13.05 -19.40
C ARG A 92 0.41 -13.07 -20.22
N SER A 93 -0.69 -12.60 -19.64
CA SER A 93 -2.02 -12.62 -20.23
C SER A 93 -2.45 -11.21 -20.61
N GLN A 94 -3.22 -11.08 -21.66
CA GLN A 94 -3.85 -9.80 -21.97
C GLN A 94 -4.92 -9.49 -20.92
N LEU A 95 -4.80 -8.31 -20.29
CA LEU A 95 -5.81 -7.79 -19.38
C LEU A 95 -6.72 -6.84 -20.12
N SER A 96 -8.01 -7.07 -19.98
CA SER A 96 -9.02 -6.05 -20.24
C SER A 96 -9.52 -5.56 -18.88
N ILE A 97 -9.13 -4.37 -18.48
CA ILE A 97 -9.57 -3.75 -17.23
C ILE A 97 -10.58 -2.67 -17.61
N SER A 98 -11.84 -2.96 -17.38
CA SER A 98 -12.94 -2.02 -17.63
C SER A 98 -13.21 -1.15 -16.41
N ASN A 99 -12.22 -0.42 -15.92
CA ASN A 99 -12.48 0.52 -14.82
C ASN A 99 -11.94 1.90 -15.18
N SER A 100 -12.78 2.90 -15.00
CA SER A 100 -12.43 4.28 -15.29
C SER A 100 -11.78 4.92 -14.06
N CYS A 101 -10.74 5.70 -14.28
CA CYS A 101 -10.18 6.60 -13.31
C CYS A 101 -11.15 7.80 -13.13
N THR A 102 -12.26 7.56 -12.43
CA THR A 102 -13.30 8.59 -12.26
C THR A 102 -12.89 9.64 -11.24
N MET A 103 -13.15 10.88 -11.56
CA MET A 103 -13.04 11.99 -10.62
C MET A 103 -13.96 11.76 -9.44
N GLN A 104 -13.47 12.06 -8.25
CA GLN A 104 -14.24 12.01 -7.00
C GLN A 104 -14.07 13.36 -6.28
N ASP A 105 -15.16 13.89 -5.78
CA ASP A 105 -15.13 15.16 -5.05
C ASP A 105 -14.21 15.10 -3.84
N GLY A 106 -13.33 16.07 -3.72
CA GLY A 106 -12.38 16.19 -2.62
C GLY A 106 -11.09 15.40 -2.77
N LEU A 107 -10.96 14.55 -3.81
CA LEU A 107 -9.72 13.85 -4.12
C LEU A 107 -8.99 14.51 -5.29
N TYR A 108 -7.66 14.48 -5.22
CA TYR A 108 -6.84 14.60 -6.41
C TYR A 108 -6.90 13.27 -7.18
N VAL A 109 -7.19 13.34 -8.46
CA VAL A 109 -7.27 12.15 -9.34
C VAL A 109 -6.53 12.46 -10.62
N HIS A 110 -5.59 11.58 -11.01
CA HIS A 110 -4.91 11.67 -12.28
C HIS A 110 -4.97 10.34 -13.03
N ASP A 111 -5.43 10.40 -14.28
CA ASP A 111 -5.49 9.29 -15.21
C ASP A 111 -4.28 9.31 -16.15
N PHE A 112 -3.35 8.39 -15.95
CA PHE A 112 -2.16 8.23 -16.78
C PHE A 112 -2.42 7.40 -18.05
N SER A 113 -3.63 6.84 -18.22
CA SER A 113 -3.98 6.00 -19.38
C SER A 113 -4.08 6.77 -20.68
N GLY A 114 -4.20 8.11 -20.58
CA GLY A 114 -4.42 8.97 -21.75
C GLY A 114 -5.75 8.67 -22.46
N GLY A 115 -6.76 8.18 -21.74
CA GLY A 115 -8.07 7.81 -22.28
C GLY A 115 -8.12 6.44 -22.96
N GLN A 116 -7.07 5.62 -22.84
CA GLN A 116 -7.06 4.26 -23.39
C GLN A 116 -7.98 3.35 -22.56
N SER A 117 -9.04 2.84 -23.16
CA SER A 117 -10.06 2.02 -22.50
C SER A 117 -9.58 0.65 -22.00
N GLN A 118 -8.37 0.25 -22.34
CA GLN A 118 -7.81 -1.08 -22.01
C GLN A 118 -6.72 -1.02 -20.94
N ALA A 119 -6.37 0.17 -20.45
CA ALA A 119 -5.42 0.37 -19.39
C ALA A 119 -6.11 1.08 -18.22
N MET A 120 -5.86 0.63 -17.00
CA MET A 120 -6.22 1.38 -15.81
C MET A 120 -4.93 1.89 -15.18
N GLU A 121 -4.67 3.17 -15.36
CA GLU A 121 -3.46 3.84 -14.88
C GLU A 121 -3.90 5.05 -14.06
N CYS A 122 -4.24 4.82 -12.80
CA CYS A 122 -4.89 5.81 -11.96
C CYS A 122 -4.15 6.00 -10.64
N VAL A 123 -3.92 7.26 -10.28
CA VAL A 123 -3.54 7.66 -8.93
C VAL A 123 -4.63 8.52 -8.31
N ARG A 124 -4.86 8.34 -7.01
CA ARG A 124 -5.76 9.15 -6.20
C ARG A 124 -5.07 9.50 -4.90
N ALA A 125 -5.21 10.75 -4.50
CA ALA A 125 -4.74 11.23 -3.21
C ALA A 125 -5.82 12.12 -2.58
N GLY A 126 -6.02 11.98 -1.28
CA GLY A 126 -7.09 12.67 -0.58
C GLY A 126 -6.61 13.69 0.44
N GLY A 127 -7.56 14.42 1.00
CA GLY A 127 -7.37 15.23 2.19
C GLY A 127 -7.33 14.37 3.47
N PRO A 128 -7.22 15.01 4.64
CA PRO A 128 -7.10 14.30 5.90
C PRO A 128 -8.39 13.57 6.28
N PHE A 129 -8.21 12.35 6.80
CA PHE A 129 -9.29 11.54 7.36
C PHE A 129 -8.85 10.91 8.69
N PRO A 130 -9.79 10.59 9.59
CA PRO A 130 -9.52 9.67 10.69
C PRO A 130 -9.00 8.35 10.13
N THR A 131 -7.81 7.94 10.54
CA THR A 131 -7.12 6.79 9.94
C THR A 131 -7.91 5.50 10.08
N ASP A 132 -8.49 5.26 11.24
CA ASP A 132 -9.29 4.05 11.50
C ASP A 132 -10.51 3.94 10.57
N MET A 133 -11.19 5.07 10.33
CA MET A 133 -12.32 5.12 9.39
C MET A 133 -11.85 4.83 7.97
N LEU A 134 -10.76 5.47 7.55
CA LEU A 134 -10.19 5.32 6.22
C LEU A 134 -9.77 3.87 5.93
N VAL A 135 -9.00 3.27 6.84
CA VAL A 135 -8.51 1.90 6.71
C VAL A 135 -9.67 0.90 6.75
N SER A 136 -10.65 1.10 7.66
CA SER A 136 -11.76 0.16 7.79
C SER A 136 -12.76 0.20 6.64
N GLN A 137 -13.00 1.37 6.04
CA GLN A 137 -14.06 1.56 5.06
C GLN A 137 -13.58 1.67 3.61
N ALA A 138 -12.39 2.21 3.38
CA ALA A 138 -11.91 2.54 2.04
C ALA A 138 -10.65 1.80 1.59
N MET A 139 -9.94 1.11 2.50
CA MET A 139 -8.68 0.44 2.20
C MET A 139 -8.67 -1.03 2.69
N PRO A 140 -9.51 -1.90 2.11
CA PRO A 140 -9.68 -3.26 2.62
C PRO A 140 -8.41 -4.12 2.53
N ARG A 141 -7.53 -3.84 1.57
CA ARG A 141 -6.27 -4.56 1.41
C ARG A 141 -5.23 -4.13 2.44
N LEU A 142 -5.10 -2.83 2.65
CA LEU A 142 -4.26 -2.28 3.71
C LEU A 142 -4.75 -2.76 5.08
N LYS A 143 -6.07 -2.76 5.31
CA LYS A 143 -6.68 -3.32 6.53
C LYS A 143 -6.24 -4.75 6.76
N ALA A 144 -6.40 -5.62 5.77
CA ALA A 144 -6.04 -7.03 5.87
C ALA A 144 -4.54 -7.25 6.16
N ALA A 145 -3.67 -6.38 5.64
CA ALA A 145 -2.25 -6.43 5.91
C ALA A 145 -1.89 -5.96 7.34
N LEU A 146 -2.64 -5.00 7.88
CA LEU A 146 -2.43 -4.44 9.22
C LEU A 146 -3.04 -5.29 10.35
N GLU A 147 -4.11 -6.02 10.06
CA GLU A 147 -4.90 -6.76 11.05
C GLU A 147 -4.09 -7.71 11.95
N PRO A 148 -3.08 -8.47 11.42
CA PRO A 148 -2.26 -9.35 12.26
C PRO A 148 -1.21 -8.60 13.08
N LEU A 149 -1.09 -7.27 12.90
CA LEU A 149 -0.06 -6.45 13.50
C LEU A 149 -0.64 -5.51 14.55
N SER A 150 -0.01 -5.45 15.71
CA SER A 150 -0.40 -4.50 16.76
C SER A 150 0.23 -3.12 16.54
N LEU A 151 0.05 -2.57 15.33
CA LEU A 151 0.61 -1.27 14.99
C LEU A 151 -0.35 -0.14 15.41
N LYS A 152 0.18 0.84 16.15
CA LYS A 152 -0.56 2.07 16.43
C LYS A 152 -0.40 3.01 15.23
N LEU A 153 -1.46 3.16 14.45
CA LEU A 153 -1.53 4.09 13.34
C LEU A 153 -1.71 5.54 13.84
N PRO A 154 -1.33 6.55 13.04
CA PRO A 154 -1.62 7.95 13.33
C PRO A 154 -3.15 8.18 13.40
N GLU A 155 -3.58 9.18 14.19
CA GLU A 155 -5.01 9.49 14.34
C GLU A 155 -5.62 10.02 13.04
N VAL A 156 -4.87 10.87 12.33
CA VAL A 156 -5.28 11.50 11.07
C VAL A 156 -4.24 11.22 10.00
N SER A 157 -4.70 10.80 8.84
CA SER A 157 -3.85 10.46 7.70
C SER A 157 -4.37 11.00 6.38
N TYR A 158 -3.44 11.21 5.48
CA TYR A 158 -3.69 11.46 4.06
C TYR A 158 -3.64 10.13 3.31
N PRO A 159 -4.71 9.77 2.59
CA PRO A 159 -4.76 8.53 1.82
C PRO A 159 -4.10 8.66 0.47
N VAL A 160 -3.57 7.54 -0.01
CA VAL A 160 -3.15 7.35 -1.39
C VAL A 160 -3.62 6.01 -1.92
N TRP A 161 -4.13 6.02 -3.13
CA TRP A 161 -4.45 4.83 -3.92
C TRP A 161 -3.80 4.95 -5.27
N LEU A 162 -3.18 3.88 -5.73
CA LEU A 162 -2.64 3.78 -7.05
C LEU A 162 -2.97 2.41 -7.63
N PHE A 163 -3.37 2.41 -8.89
CA PHE A 163 -3.47 1.21 -9.67
C PHE A 163 -2.88 1.48 -11.06
N MET A 164 -1.79 0.81 -11.37
CA MET A 164 -1.14 0.86 -12.68
C MET A 164 -1.11 -0.53 -13.28
N ALA A 165 -1.68 -0.67 -14.46
CA ALA A 165 -1.71 -1.94 -15.17
C ALA A 165 -1.48 -1.73 -16.67
N ASN A 166 -0.54 -2.46 -17.22
CA ASN A 166 -0.35 -2.49 -18.67
C ASN A 166 -1.10 -3.67 -19.32
N ARG A 167 -1.16 -3.68 -20.65
CA ARG A 167 -1.84 -4.72 -21.44
C ARG A 167 -1.30 -6.12 -21.22
N ASN A 168 -0.05 -6.25 -20.77
CA ASN A 168 0.59 -7.55 -20.55
C ASN A 168 0.38 -8.08 -19.12
N ALA A 169 -0.60 -7.55 -18.40
CA ALA A 169 -0.90 -7.90 -17.02
C ALA A 169 0.23 -7.66 -16.01
N SER A 170 1.15 -6.75 -16.32
CA SER A 170 2.02 -6.19 -15.29
C SER A 170 1.23 -5.17 -14.51
N ILE A 171 1.18 -5.31 -13.19
CA ILE A 171 0.34 -4.51 -12.32
C ILE A 171 1.17 -4.05 -11.13
N VAL A 172 1.00 -2.79 -10.76
CA VAL A 172 1.42 -2.22 -9.48
C VAL A 172 0.21 -1.60 -8.81
N MET A 173 -0.03 -1.96 -7.56
CA MET A 173 -1.08 -1.38 -6.74
C MET A 173 -0.50 -0.82 -5.45
N VAL A 174 -1.02 0.32 -5.03
CA VAL A 174 -0.69 0.94 -3.74
C VAL A 174 -1.98 1.31 -3.03
N GLU A 175 -2.09 0.92 -1.77
CA GLU A 175 -3.02 1.49 -0.79
C GLU A 175 -2.20 1.97 0.39
N GLY A 176 -2.26 3.26 0.69
CA GLY A 176 -1.40 3.81 1.73
C GLY A 176 -2.03 4.96 2.49
N VAL A 177 -1.55 5.13 3.71
CA VAL A 177 -1.88 6.24 4.62
C VAL A 177 -0.60 6.89 5.09
N VAL A 178 -0.59 8.21 5.14
CA VAL A 178 0.54 9.02 5.61
C VAL A 178 0.07 9.95 6.69
N ALA A 179 0.75 9.97 7.83
CA ALA A 179 0.40 10.82 8.96
C ALA A 179 0.42 12.30 8.59
N ALA A 180 -0.65 13.02 8.90
CA ALA A 180 -0.80 14.43 8.55
C ALA A 180 0.31 15.31 9.15
N ASP A 181 0.65 15.09 10.39
CA ASP A 181 1.70 15.83 11.11
C ASP A 181 3.12 15.51 10.59
N PHE A 182 3.34 14.28 10.07
CA PHE A 182 4.62 13.91 9.46
C PHE A 182 4.89 14.65 8.15
N VAL A 183 3.85 14.87 7.37
CA VAL A 183 3.97 15.63 6.10
C VAL A 183 3.88 17.15 6.32
N GLY A 184 3.79 17.61 7.57
CA GLY A 184 3.66 19.04 7.88
C GLY A 184 2.33 19.64 7.47
N LEU A 185 1.31 18.80 7.27
CA LEU A 185 -0.01 19.23 6.85
C LEU A 185 -0.94 19.36 8.06
N PRO A 186 -1.91 20.29 8.01
CA PRO A 186 -2.78 20.53 9.15
C PRO A 186 -3.69 19.33 9.44
N ASN A 187 -3.81 18.98 10.73
CA ASN A 187 -4.74 17.95 11.20
C ASN A 187 -6.21 18.41 11.23
N GLN A 188 -6.46 19.70 11.02
CA GLN A 188 -7.76 20.34 11.27
C GLN A 188 -8.47 20.82 9.99
N THR A 189 -8.15 20.27 8.84
CA THR A 189 -8.90 20.58 7.62
C THR A 189 -10.25 19.84 7.60
N PRO A 190 -11.26 20.35 6.91
CA PRO A 190 -12.52 19.63 6.70
C PRO A 190 -12.23 18.24 6.16
N LEU A 191 -12.80 17.22 6.80
CA LEU A 191 -12.59 15.82 6.44
C LEU A 191 -12.78 15.59 4.94
N GLY A 192 -11.80 14.95 4.33
CA GLY A 192 -11.84 14.52 2.94
C GLY A 192 -11.56 15.60 1.90
N LYS A 193 -11.46 16.86 2.27
CA LYS A 193 -11.17 17.93 1.30
C LYS A 193 -9.70 18.32 1.39
N LEU A 194 -9.02 18.22 0.27
CA LEU A 194 -7.66 18.71 0.15
C LEU A 194 -7.70 20.26 0.14
N PRO A 195 -7.02 20.93 1.09
CA PRO A 195 -6.95 22.38 1.11
C PRO A 195 -6.38 22.94 -0.20
N PRO A 196 -6.92 24.02 -0.77
CA PRO A 196 -6.47 24.54 -2.06
C PRO A 196 -4.99 24.88 -2.14
N ASN A 197 -4.41 25.36 -1.04
CA ASN A 197 -2.98 25.68 -0.95
C ASN A 197 -2.08 24.44 -0.92
N LEU A 198 -2.62 23.26 -0.59
CA LEU A 198 -1.89 21.99 -0.52
C LEU A 198 -2.08 21.14 -1.78
N GLN A 199 -3.11 21.44 -2.58
CA GLN A 199 -3.40 20.68 -3.80
C GLN A 199 -2.20 20.57 -4.75
N PRO A 200 -1.44 21.64 -5.06
CA PRO A 200 -0.31 21.52 -5.99
C PRO A 200 0.78 20.57 -5.48
N MET A 201 1.03 20.55 -4.18
CA MET A 201 2.06 19.72 -3.57
C MET A 201 1.66 18.25 -3.56
N VAL A 202 0.42 17.94 -3.14
CA VAL A 202 -0.11 16.58 -3.16
C VAL A 202 -0.24 16.07 -4.59
N ALA A 203 -0.65 16.93 -5.54
CA ALA A 203 -0.71 16.60 -6.95
C ALA A 203 0.67 16.23 -7.49
N ALA A 204 1.70 17.06 -7.26
CA ALA A 204 3.05 16.80 -7.73
C ALA A 204 3.63 15.49 -7.18
N TRP A 205 3.35 15.19 -5.90
CA TRP A 205 3.75 13.94 -5.28
C TRP A 205 3.02 12.74 -5.91
N ALA A 206 1.71 12.82 -6.04
CA ALA A 206 0.89 11.76 -6.63
C ALA A 206 1.26 11.51 -8.09
N ASP A 207 1.55 12.58 -8.84
CA ASP A 207 2.02 12.49 -10.23
C ASP A 207 3.38 11.81 -10.33
N THR A 208 4.29 12.11 -9.41
CA THR A 208 5.60 11.45 -9.36
C THR A 208 5.42 9.95 -9.07
N LEU A 209 4.60 9.59 -8.09
CA LEU A 209 4.28 8.20 -7.79
C LEU A 209 3.65 7.49 -9.00
N GLY A 210 2.70 8.15 -9.66
CA GLY A 210 2.05 7.63 -10.86
C GLY A 210 3.03 7.41 -12.01
N ALA A 211 3.88 8.39 -12.31
CA ALA A 211 4.86 8.32 -13.39
C ALA A 211 5.90 7.20 -13.15
N THR A 212 6.45 7.10 -11.95
CA THR A 212 7.42 6.04 -11.60
C THR A 212 6.77 4.66 -11.62
N SER A 213 5.53 4.54 -11.16
CA SER A 213 4.77 3.29 -11.22
C SER A 213 4.45 2.87 -12.66
N LYS A 214 4.10 3.82 -13.52
CA LYS A 214 3.89 3.58 -14.96
C LYS A 214 5.18 3.11 -15.62
N GLN A 215 6.30 3.71 -15.28
CA GLN A 215 7.61 3.28 -15.75
C GLN A 215 7.92 1.86 -15.28
N ALA A 216 7.66 1.54 -14.00
CA ALA A 216 7.91 0.22 -13.43
C ALA A 216 7.11 -0.88 -14.12
N VAL A 217 5.81 -0.69 -14.40
CA VAL A 217 4.99 -1.70 -15.09
C VAL A 217 5.35 -1.89 -16.56
N ASN A 218 6.00 -0.90 -17.18
CA ASN A 218 6.40 -0.93 -18.59
C ASN A 218 7.89 -1.31 -18.77
N SER A 219 8.68 -1.34 -17.69
CA SER A 219 10.10 -1.71 -17.77
C SER A 219 10.30 -3.20 -17.53
N MET A 220 11.37 -3.75 -18.10
CA MET A 220 11.78 -5.14 -17.85
C MET A 220 12.41 -5.31 -16.47
N SER A 221 12.99 -4.26 -15.89
CA SER A 221 13.63 -4.28 -14.58
C SER A 221 12.63 -4.25 -13.42
N GLY A 222 11.43 -3.71 -13.65
CA GLY A 222 10.42 -3.59 -12.60
C GLY A 222 10.85 -2.68 -11.44
N GLU A 223 11.67 -1.66 -11.69
CA GLU A 223 12.11 -0.74 -10.65
C GLU A 223 11.08 0.35 -10.41
N LEU A 224 10.64 0.48 -9.15
CA LEU A 224 9.73 1.51 -8.68
C LEU A 224 10.45 2.41 -7.68
N ALA A 225 10.62 3.68 -8.01
CA ALA A 225 11.08 4.67 -7.06
C ALA A 225 9.88 5.27 -6.32
N MET A 226 9.77 4.99 -5.02
CA MET A 226 8.78 5.65 -4.15
C MET A 226 9.24 7.08 -3.89
N PRO A 227 8.42 8.10 -4.18
CA PRO A 227 8.76 9.47 -3.84
C PRO A 227 8.81 9.66 -2.33
N THR A 228 9.60 10.63 -1.87
CA THR A 228 9.67 11.03 -0.46
C THR A 228 8.29 11.30 0.10
N VAL A 229 7.96 10.68 1.23
CA VAL A 229 6.65 10.81 1.88
C VAL A 229 6.52 12.14 2.63
N ALA A 230 7.63 12.72 3.08
CA ALA A 230 7.65 14.01 3.77
C ALA A 230 7.50 15.17 2.78
N PHE A 231 6.28 15.65 2.56
CA PHE A 231 6.00 16.77 1.66
C PHE A 231 6.51 18.13 2.16
N GLY A 232 6.62 18.31 3.48
CA GLY A 232 6.86 19.61 4.11
C GLY A 232 8.30 19.83 4.59
N SER A 233 9.18 18.86 4.48
CA SER A 233 10.60 19.13 4.68
C SER A 233 11.06 19.96 3.49
N SER A 234 10.98 21.29 3.62
CA SER A 234 11.77 22.19 2.79
C SER A 234 13.16 21.57 2.73
N GLN A 235 13.52 21.06 1.56
CA GLN A 235 14.91 20.90 1.22
C GLN A 235 15.51 22.30 1.41
N SER A 236 16.03 22.57 2.59
CA SER A 236 17.09 23.53 2.74
C SER A 236 18.20 22.93 1.89
N ALA A 237 18.19 23.34 0.62
CA ALA A 237 19.30 23.09 -0.28
C ALA A 237 20.59 23.59 0.39
N PRO A 238 21.69 22.86 0.25
CA PRO A 238 23.00 23.23 0.75
C PRO A 238 23.49 24.53 0.12
#